data_b5c35be7dc4cb93dcac066f82ab5002d
#
_entry.id   b5c35be7dc4cb93dcac066f82ab5002d
#
_cell.length_a   1.000
_cell.length_b   1.000
_cell.length_c   1.000
_cell.angle_alpha   90.00
_cell.angle_beta   90.00
_cell.angle_gamma   90.00
#
_symmetry.space_group_name_H-M   'P 1'
#
loop_
_entity.id
_entity.type
_entity.pdbx_description
1 polymer ?
#
loop_
_entity_poly.entity_id
_entity_poly.type
_entity_poly.pdbx_seq_one_letter_code
_entity_poly.pdbx_strand_id
1 'polypeptide(L)' 'MDIKVLGTGCSSCQTLERRVHEAVEQTGSDASVEKVEDMQEIMQYNVMSMPALVIDGEVELSGQAPSVKELTDLLSG' A
#
# COMPACT_ATOMS: atom_id res chain seq x y z
N MET A 1 8.38 -8.75 5.39
CA MET A 1 7.02 -8.35 4.96
C MET A 1 7.13 -7.57 3.67
N ASP A 2 6.42 -8.00 2.65
CA ASP A 2 6.43 -7.32 1.35
C ASP A 2 5.18 -6.47 1.23
N ILE A 3 5.38 -5.17 1.08
CA ILE A 3 4.29 -4.22 0.93
C ILE A 3 4.32 -3.65 -0.49
N LYS A 4 3.19 -3.68 -1.17
CA LYS A 4 3.09 -3.10 -2.51
C LYS A 4 1.97 -2.08 -2.53
N VAL A 5 2.27 -0.92 -3.08
CA VAL A 5 1.30 0.14 -3.28
C VAL A 5 0.92 0.16 -4.75
N LEU A 6 -0.32 -0.20 -5.04
CA LEU A 6 -0.80 -0.28 -6.42
C LEU A 6 -1.45 1.03 -6.81
N GLY A 7 -0.96 1.62 -7.90
CA GLY A 7 -1.53 2.87 -8.37
C GLY A 7 -0.74 3.44 -9.54
N THR A 8 -1.42 4.24 -10.35
CA THR A 8 -0.82 4.78 -11.58
C THR A 8 -0.41 6.25 -11.44
N GLY A 9 -0.01 6.66 -10.24
CA GLY A 9 0.52 8.00 -10.02
C GLY A 9 -0.51 9.06 -9.72
N CYS A 10 -1.72 8.68 -9.33
CA CYS A 10 -2.74 9.64 -8.90
C CYS A 10 -2.33 10.27 -7.56
N SER A 11 -2.93 11.41 -7.20
CA SER A 11 -2.57 12.09 -5.96
C SER A 11 -2.86 11.24 -4.74
N SER A 12 -3.96 10.49 -4.74
CA SER A 12 -4.28 9.57 -3.65
C SER A 12 -3.27 8.43 -3.57
N CYS A 13 -2.78 7.96 -4.73
CA CYS A 13 -1.76 6.91 -4.76
C CYS A 13 -0.46 7.38 -4.14
N GLN A 14 -0.05 8.61 -4.45
CA GLN A 14 1.15 9.20 -3.88
C GLN A 14 1.00 9.41 -2.37
N THR A 15 -0.17 9.83 -1.95
CA THR A 15 -0.46 10.02 -0.54
C THR A 15 -0.36 8.70 0.23
N LEU A 16 -0.94 7.64 -0.33
CA LEU A 16 -0.87 6.32 0.30
C LEU A 16 0.57 5.84 0.40
N GLU A 17 1.34 6.00 -0.67
CA GLU A 17 2.74 5.58 -0.66
C GLU A 17 3.52 6.29 0.43
N ARG A 18 3.36 7.60 0.55
CA ARG A 18 4.04 8.39 1.58
C ARG A 18 3.65 7.91 2.98
N ARG A 19 2.36 7.68 3.19
CA ARG A 19 1.88 7.24 4.50
C ARG A 19 2.35 5.84 4.84
N VAL A 20 2.46 4.97 3.85
CA VAL A 20 2.99 3.62 4.07
C VAL A 20 4.46 3.68 4.49
N HIS A 21 5.27 4.50 3.81
CA HIS A 21 6.67 4.66 4.21
C HIS A 21 6.79 5.18 5.64
N GLU A 22 5.97 6.16 5.99
CA GLU A 22 5.98 6.71 7.35
C GLU A 22 5.55 5.67 8.38
N ALA A 23 4.54 4.88 8.06
CA ALA A 23 4.07 3.83 8.95
C ALA A 23 5.16 2.76 9.18
N VAL A 24 5.87 2.39 8.12
CA VAL A 24 6.96 1.43 8.23
C VAL A 24 8.07 1.98 9.14
N GLU A 25 8.41 3.25 8.99
CA GLU A 25 9.39 3.89 9.87
C GLU A 25 8.95 3.87 11.33
N GLN A 26 7.69 4.19 11.57
CA GLN A 26 7.17 4.27 12.95
C GLN A 26 7.14 2.92 13.63
N THR A 27 6.84 1.86 12.87
CA THR A 27 6.80 0.51 13.45
C THR A 27 8.18 -0.11 13.59
N GLY A 28 9.20 0.46 12.95
CA GLY A 28 10.53 -0.12 12.93
C GLY A 28 10.59 -1.46 12.22
N SER A 29 9.66 -1.71 11.32
CA SER A 29 9.55 -2.97 10.60
C SER A 29 10.60 -3.09 9.52
N ASP A 30 11.00 -4.33 9.21
CA ASP A 30 11.89 -4.62 8.07
C ASP A 30 11.11 -4.78 6.77
N ALA A 31 9.97 -4.16 6.66
CA ALA A 31 9.11 -4.28 5.48
C ALA A 31 9.73 -3.60 4.27
N SER A 32 9.59 -4.26 3.12
CA SER A 32 9.95 -3.67 1.83
C SER A 32 8.72 -3.03 1.22
N VAL A 33 8.85 -1.78 0.80
CA VAL A 33 7.74 -1.06 0.16
C VAL A 33 8.07 -0.90 -1.32
N GLU A 34 7.18 -1.39 -2.17
CA GLU A 34 7.36 -1.30 -3.61
C GLU A 34 6.13 -0.62 -4.22
N LYS A 35 6.37 0.28 -5.16
CA LYS A 35 5.31 0.94 -5.89
C LYS A 35 5.06 0.18 -7.19
N VAL A 36 3.82 -0.22 -7.42
CA VAL A 36 3.44 -0.96 -8.63
C VAL A 36 2.57 -0.05 -9.49
N GLU A 37 3.08 0.34 -10.65
CA GLU A 37 2.36 1.21 -11.57
C GLU A 37 1.90 0.48 -12.84
N ASP A 38 2.34 -0.76 -13.04
CA ASP A 38 1.99 -1.53 -14.23
C ASP A 38 0.55 -2.03 -14.09
N MET A 39 -0.30 -1.59 -15.01
CA MET A 39 -1.72 -1.97 -14.98
C MET A 39 -1.91 -3.48 -15.05
N GLN A 40 -1.06 -4.19 -15.79
CA GLN A 40 -1.19 -5.64 -15.90
C GLN A 40 -0.95 -6.31 -14.56
N GLU A 41 0.06 -5.85 -13.81
CA GLU A 41 0.31 -6.39 -12.48
C GLU A 41 -0.82 -6.03 -11.52
N ILE A 42 -1.31 -4.79 -11.58
CA ILE A 42 -2.40 -4.35 -10.73
C ILE A 42 -3.64 -5.20 -10.96
N MET A 43 -3.93 -5.51 -12.21
CA MET A 43 -5.10 -6.32 -12.56
C MET A 43 -5.00 -7.75 -12.03
N GLN A 44 -3.79 -8.27 -11.85
CA GLN A 44 -3.59 -9.61 -11.30
C GLN A 44 -4.06 -9.71 -9.86
N TYR A 45 -4.10 -8.60 -9.14
CA TYR A 45 -4.58 -8.58 -7.76
C TYR A 45 -6.09 -8.43 -7.65
N ASN A 46 -6.80 -8.30 -8.78
CA ASN A 46 -8.26 -8.17 -8.83
C ASN A 46 -8.78 -6.98 -8.03
N VAL A 47 -8.00 -5.90 -7.95
CA VAL A 47 -8.46 -4.68 -7.27
C VAL A 47 -9.37 -3.91 -8.21
N MET A 48 -10.45 -3.37 -7.66
CA MET A 48 -11.44 -2.62 -8.43
C MET A 48 -11.22 -1.13 -8.37
N SER A 49 -10.45 -0.67 -7.40
CA SER A 49 -10.20 0.76 -7.18
C SER A 49 -8.74 0.97 -6.80
N MET A 50 -8.22 2.12 -7.17
CA MET A 50 -6.87 2.54 -6.79
C MET A 50 -6.97 3.79 -5.94
N PRO A 51 -6.05 4.01 -5.00
CA PRO A 51 -4.89 3.18 -4.71
C PRO A 51 -5.25 1.93 -3.92
N ALA A 52 -4.40 0.91 -3.99
CA ALA A 52 -4.60 -0.32 -3.24
C ALA A 52 -3.33 -0.68 -2.49
N LEU A 53 -3.48 -1.38 -1.39
CA LEU A 53 -2.36 -1.81 -0.56
C LEU A 53 -2.35 -3.33 -0.49
N VAL A 54 -1.20 -3.90 -0.83
CA VAL A 54 -0.98 -5.35 -0.79
C VAL A 54 0.11 -5.63 0.23
N ILE A 55 -0.17 -6.56 1.14
CA ILE A 55 0.79 -6.99 2.16
C ILE A 55 0.95 -8.50 2.03
N ASP A 56 2.18 -8.94 1.77
CA ASP A 56 2.53 -10.36 1.61
C ASP A 56 1.63 -11.06 0.60
N GLY A 57 1.31 -10.37 -0.50
CA GLY A 57 0.53 -10.93 -1.57
C GLY A 57 -0.98 -10.83 -1.41
N GLU A 58 -1.45 -10.28 -0.29
CA GLU A 58 -2.88 -10.14 -0.04
C GLU A 58 -3.29 -8.67 -0.10
N VAL A 59 -4.40 -8.40 -0.79
CA VAL A 59 -4.93 -7.05 -0.87
C VAL A 59 -5.60 -6.69 0.46
N GLU A 60 -5.03 -5.74 1.18
CA GLU A 60 -5.55 -5.32 2.48
C GLU A 60 -6.59 -4.21 2.36
N LEU A 61 -6.43 -3.35 1.35
CA LEU A 61 -7.41 -2.30 1.10
C LEU A 61 -7.34 -1.86 -0.35
N SER A 62 -8.40 -1.27 -0.84
CA SER A 62 -8.46 -0.71 -2.18
C SER A 62 -9.36 0.51 -2.21
N GLY A 63 -8.97 1.50 -3.01
CA GLY A 63 -9.73 2.73 -3.16
C GLY A 63 -9.66 3.68 -1.99
N GLN A 64 -8.72 3.47 -1.06
CA GLN A 64 -8.58 4.28 0.14
C GLN A 64 -7.13 4.62 0.42
N ALA A 65 -6.92 5.79 1.03
CA ALA A 65 -5.62 6.19 1.55
C ALA A 65 -5.79 6.43 3.05
N PRO A 66 -5.69 5.39 3.88
CA PRO A 66 -5.94 5.52 5.32
C PRO A 66 -4.84 6.34 6.00
N SER A 67 -5.11 6.76 7.24
CA SER A 67 -4.13 7.52 8.01
C SER A 67 -2.92 6.65 8.35
N VAL A 68 -1.82 7.31 8.72
CA VAL A 68 -0.61 6.61 9.15
C VAL A 68 -0.91 5.68 10.32
N LYS A 69 -1.76 6.11 11.24
CA LYS A 69 -2.13 5.30 12.40
C LYS A 69 -2.80 3.99 11.98
N GLU A 70 -3.73 4.08 11.02
CA GLU A 70 -4.41 2.87 10.53
C GLU A 70 -3.41 1.94 9.85
N LEU A 71 -2.47 2.50 9.11
CA LEU A 71 -1.44 1.71 8.45
C LEU A 71 -0.51 1.04 9.46
N THR A 72 -0.13 1.73 10.52
CA THR A 72 0.70 1.12 11.56
C THR A 72 -0.03 -0.03 12.24
N ASP A 73 -1.33 0.11 12.44
CA ASP A 73 -2.15 -0.98 13.00
C ASP A 73 -2.17 -2.19 12.07
N LEU A 74 -2.29 -1.97 10.77
CA LEU A 74 -2.26 -3.06 9.79
C LEU A 74 -0.91 -3.75 9.77
N LEU A 75 0.17 -2.98 9.87
CA LEU A 75 1.53 -3.52 9.79
C LEU A 75 1.95 -4.26 11.06
N SER A 76 1.41 -3.86 12.19
CA SER A 76 1.78 -4.45 13.47
C SER A 76 0.88 -5.61 13.87
N GLY A 77 -0.19 -5.77 13.17
CA GLY A 77 -1.17 -6.77 13.52
C GLY A 77 -1.20 -7.99 12.68
#